data_f6c861f5f28deca83f939ffb068313ce
#
_entry.id   f6c861f5f28deca83f939ffb068313ce
#
_cell.length_a   1.000
_cell.length_b   1.000
_cell.length_c   1.000
_cell.angle_alpha   90.00
_cell.angle_beta   90.00
_cell.angle_gamma   90.00
#
_symmetry.space_group_name_H-M   'P 1'
#
loop_
_entity.id
_entity.type
_entity.pdbx_description
1 polymer ?
#
loop_
_entity_poly.entity_id
_entity_poly.type
_entity_poly.pdbx_seq_one_letter_code
_entity_poly.pdbx_strand_id
1 'polypeptide(L)'
;MAETSKHRSFKFVLSAKRILIGTLIVIFSMIIFVVFRMQHLAVSFAYDQISSSNQAALNFYAQSLDESVAHLDQNFYSLLADNLNISLLEIQTEESEIFNLKMQLGEDLRRLYASNDLLNSVFLYSPSGTGEEFIFYSTKLLAASDAAPFKDYVIRTCETSMKGEKFSSPNWTVHTINDVPYLMRIICMDQTFCGGFIRLDTIQNQIDQIYHGSLGSSVILTMDNQLISGDTRFSELPDDPDSILKYHGEDYIFSYVHPDILELKIGIAVPTKNVSSQMNSDLTDFISISAILILLV
;
A
#
# COMPACT_ATOMS: atom_id res chain seq x y z
N MET A 1 17.13 69.94 -53.24
CA MET A 1 16.04 68.93 -53.34
C MET A 1 16.52 67.51 -52.93
N ALA A 2 17.78 67.23 -52.67
CA ALA A 2 18.30 65.87 -52.35
C ALA A 2 18.30 65.53 -50.84
N GLU A 3 18.30 66.51 -49.92
CA GLU A 3 18.40 66.24 -48.47
C GLU A 3 17.07 65.83 -47.84
N THR A 4 15.94 66.28 -48.37
CA THR A 4 14.60 65.92 -47.85
C THR A 4 14.20 64.47 -48.15
N SER A 5 14.75 63.87 -49.22
CA SER A 5 14.50 62.46 -49.60
C SER A 5 15.16 61.48 -48.66
N LYS A 6 16.40 61.79 -48.25
CA LYS A 6 17.19 60.90 -47.37
C LYS A 6 16.61 60.84 -45.95
N HIS A 7 16.00 61.91 -45.45
CA HIS A 7 15.43 61.93 -44.10
C HIS A 7 14.09 61.23 -44.05
N ARG A 8 13.30 61.19 -45.14
CA ARG A 8 12.04 60.46 -45.26
C ARG A 8 12.26 58.95 -45.34
N SER A 9 13.26 58.49 -46.08
CA SER A 9 13.59 57.07 -46.17
C SER A 9 14.10 56.50 -44.83
N PHE A 10 14.90 57.30 -44.09
CA PHE A 10 15.40 56.88 -42.79
C PHE A 10 14.28 56.71 -41.72
N LYS A 11 13.28 57.66 -41.71
CA LYS A 11 12.13 57.54 -40.83
C LYS A 11 11.22 56.36 -41.19
N PHE A 12 11.06 56.04 -42.46
CA PHE A 12 10.27 54.90 -42.93
C PHE A 12 10.92 53.56 -42.55
N VAL A 13 12.22 53.43 -42.71
CA VAL A 13 13.01 52.25 -42.30
C VAL A 13 12.96 52.06 -40.78
N LEU A 14 13.06 53.13 -39.98
CA LEU A 14 12.97 53.07 -38.52
C LEU A 14 11.55 52.68 -38.04
N SER A 15 10.51 53.16 -38.77
CA SER A 15 9.12 52.78 -38.51
C SER A 15 8.83 51.33 -38.87
N ALA A 16 9.35 50.84 -39.99
CA ALA A 16 9.22 49.44 -40.42
C ALA A 16 9.93 48.48 -39.45
N LYS A 17 11.13 48.85 -38.99
CA LYS A 17 11.86 48.03 -37.97
C LYS A 17 11.13 47.95 -36.64
N ARG A 18 10.48 49.07 -36.19
CA ARG A 18 9.66 49.04 -34.94
C ARG A 18 8.43 48.18 -35.08
N ILE A 19 7.74 48.24 -36.25
CA ILE A 19 6.57 47.40 -36.53
C ILE A 19 6.98 45.91 -36.53
N LEU A 20 8.11 45.60 -37.22
CA LEU A 20 8.61 44.22 -37.25
C LEU A 20 8.94 43.69 -35.85
N ILE A 21 9.65 44.45 -35.01
CA ILE A 21 9.95 44.09 -33.64
C ILE A 21 8.67 43.92 -32.82
N GLY A 22 7.70 44.81 -32.96
CA GLY A 22 6.39 44.72 -32.26
C GLY A 22 5.64 43.45 -32.64
N THR A 23 5.57 43.12 -33.94
CA THR A 23 4.91 41.88 -34.38
C THR A 23 5.63 40.63 -33.88
N LEU A 24 6.98 40.63 -33.86
CA LEU A 24 7.76 39.54 -33.36
C LEU A 24 7.50 39.31 -31.85
N ILE A 25 7.47 40.37 -31.04
CA ILE A 25 7.13 40.32 -29.61
C ILE A 25 5.74 39.72 -29.39
N VAL A 26 4.74 40.13 -30.17
CA VAL A 26 3.39 39.58 -30.05
C VAL A 26 3.35 38.09 -30.39
N ILE A 27 4.01 37.67 -31.45
CA ILE A 27 4.06 36.26 -31.85
C ILE A 27 4.74 35.43 -30.74
N PHE A 28 5.89 35.90 -30.22
CA PHE A 28 6.58 35.21 -29.12
C PHE A 28 5.73 35.14 -27.85
N SER A 29 5.06 36.21 -27.47
CA SER A 29 4.15 36.24 -26.32
C SER A 29 3.03 35.20 -26.48
N MET A 30 2.47 35.08 -27.70
CA MET A 30 1.47 34.07 -27.99
C MET A 30 1.98 32.65 -27.91
N ILE A 31 3.20 32.41 -28.42
CA ILE A 31 3.86 31.11 -28.32
C ILE A 31 4.11 30.73 -26.85
N ILE A 32 4.67 31.64 -26.04
CA ILE A 32 4.90 31.43 -24.61
C ILE A 32 3.58 31.12 -23.90
N PHE A 33 2.50 31.86 -24.19
CA PHE A 33 1.20 31.60 -23.61
C PHE A 33 0.66 30.21 -23.98
N VAL A 34 0.78 29.79 -25.23
CA VAL A 34 0.36 28.45 -25.68
C VAL A 34 1.18 27.37 -24.99
N VAL A 35 2.48 27.52 -24.90
CA VAL A 35 3.37 26.56 -24.21
C VAL A 35 3.02 26.45 -22.74
N PHE A 36 2.77 27.58 -22.06
CA PHE A 36 2.35 27.57 -20.64
C PHE A 36 1.03 26.85 -20.44
N ARG A 37 0.04 27.08 -21.32
CA ARG A 37 -1.24 26.37 -21.29
C ARG A 37 -1.09 24.87 -21.56
N MET A 38 -0.27 24.50 -22.54
CA MET A 38 0.01 23.08 -22.83
C MET A 38 0.69 22.39 -21.66
N GLN A 39 1.63 23.07 -20.99
CA GLN A 39 2.29 22.50 -19.82
C GLN A 39 1.32 22.27 -18.66
N HIS A 40 0.46 23.23 -18.37
CA HIS A 40 -0.56 23.06 -17.32
C HIS A 40 -1.47 21.86 -17.62
N LEU A 41 -1.88 21.68 -18.88
CA LEU A 41 -2.66 20.53 -19.30
C LEU A 41 -1.87 19.23 -19.18
N ALA A 42 -0.58 19.23 -19.55
CA ALA A 42 0.28 18.06 -19.45
C ALA A 42 0.51 17.63 -18.00
N VAL A 43 0.70 18.59 -17.06
CA VAL A 43 0.82 18.29 -15.62
C VAL A 43 -0.48 17.68 -15.09
N SER A 44 -1.64 18.27 -15.40
CA SER A 44 -2.94 17.72 -15.01
C SER A 44 -3.13 16.29 -15.55
N PHE A 45 -2.84 16.10 -16.84
CA PHE A 45 -2.92 14.78 -17.45
C PHE A 45 -1.96 13.76 -16.80
N ALA A 46 -0.75 14.18 -16.44
CA ALA A 46 0.20 13.32 -15.74
C ALA A 46 -0.32 12.91 -14.35
N TYR A 47 -0.96 13.82 -13.61
CA TYR A 47 -1.58 13.50 -12.32
C TYR A 47 -2.71 12.50 -12.48
N ASP A 48 -3.61 12.72 -13.43
CA ASP A 48 -4.72 11.80 -13.71
C ASP A 48 -4.21 10.42 -14.14
N GLN A 49 -3.15 10.38 -14.95
CA GLN A 49 -2.53 9.14 -15.40
C GLN A 49 -1.88 8.37 -14.23
N ILE A 50 -1.16 9.08 -13.34
CA ILE A 50 -0.54 8.46 -12.15
C ILE A 50 -1.63 7.95 -11.21
N SER A 51 -2.65 8.75 -10.92
CA SER A 51 -3.77 8.35 -10.07
C SER A 51 -4.47 7.11 -10.63
N SER A 52 -4.78 7.10 -11.92
CA SER A 52 -5.43 5.96 -12.59
C SER A 52 -4.53 4.70 -12.59
N SER A 53 -3.24 4.87 -12.84
CA SER A 53 -2.28 3.77 -12.80
C SER A 53 -2.13 3.19 -11.40
N ASN A 54 -2.03 4.06 -10.38
CA ASN A 54 -1.96 3.66 -8.97
C ASN A 54 -3.23 2.91 -8.57
N GLN A 55 -4.40 3.43 -8.93
CA GLN A 55 -5.68 2.79 -8.61
C GLN A 55 -5.80 1.41 -9.26
N ALA A 56 -5.39 1.27 -10.53
CA ALA A 56 -5.41 -0.01 -11.22
C ALA A 56 -4.49 -1.04 -10.56
N ALA A 57 -3.27 -0.62 -10.19
CA ALA A 57 -2.32 -1.50 -9.54
C ALA A 57 -2.74 -1.88 -8.11
N LEU A 58 -3.29 -0.92 -7.33
CA LEU A 58 -3.85 -1.19 -6.02
C LEU A 58 -5.04 -2.16 -6.09
N ASN A 59 -5.94 -1.98 -7.05
CA ASN A 59 -7.08 -2.89 -7.25
C ASN A 59 -6.60 -4.31 -7.56
N PHE A 60 -5.61 -4.45 -8.46
CA PHE A 60 -5.02 -5.76 -8.78
C PHE A 60 -4.36 -6.40 -7.55
N TYR A 61 -3.62 -5.61 -6.76
CA TYR A 61 -2.99 -6.09 -5.54
C TYR A 61 -4.03 -6.50 -4.49
N ALA A 62 -5.07 -5.69 -4.27
CA ALA A 62 -6.15 -5.99 -3.33
C ALA A 62 -6.86 -7.29 -3.70
N GLN A 63 -7.19 -7.49 -4.97
CA GLN A 63 -7.77 -8.74 -5.46
C GLN A 63 -6.83 -9.94 -5.20
N SER A 64 -5.55 -9.81 -5.51
CA SER A 64 -4.55 -10.87 -5.25
C SER A 64 -4.40 -11.18 -3.75
N LEU A 65 -4.50 -10.15 -2.91
CA LEU A 65 -4.47 -10.29 -1.45
C LEU A 65 -5.71 -11.02 -0.95
N ASP A 66 -6.91 -10.64 -1.43
CA ASP A 66 -8.17 -11.30 -1.08
C ASP A 66 -8.16 -12.79 -1.49
N GLU A 67 -7.69 -13.11 -2.70
CA GLU A 67 -7.52 -14.50 -3.16
C GLU A 67 -6.55 -15.27 -2.25
N SER A 68 -5.45 -14.64 -1.85
CA SER A 68 -4.44 -15.27 -0.99
C SER A 68 -4.97 -15.55 0.41
N VAL A 69 -5.70 -14.62 1.03
CA VAL A 69 -6.29 -14.81 2.37
C VAL A 69 -7.48 -15.75 2.34
N ALA A 70 -8.29 -15.76 1.28
CA ALA A 70 -9.35 -16.75 1.08
C ALA A 70 -8.80 -18.16 0.97
N HIS A 71 -7.68 -18.34 0.28
CA HIS A 71 -6.99 -19.62 0.18
C HIS A 71 -6.42 -20.07 1.53
N LEU A 72 -5.91 -19.14 2.33
CA LEU A 72 -5.49 -19.45 3.71
C LEU A 72 -6.66 -19.91 4.58
N ASP A 73 -7.80 -19.25 4.51
CA ASP A 73 -9.00 -19.66 5.23
C ASP A 73 -9.42 -21.09 4.84
N GLN A 74 -9.39 -21.40 3.54
CA GLN A 74 -9.69 -22.74 3.03
C GLN A 74 -8.71 -23.79 3.59
N ASN A 75 -7.41 -23.46 3.64
CA ASN A 75 -6.39 -24.36 4.18
C ASN A 75 -6.57 -24.59 5.69
N PHE A 76 -6.92 -23.55 6.47
CA PHE A 76 -7.22 -23.68 7.89
C PHE A 76 -8.46 -24.57 8.14
N TYR A 77 -9.52 -24.36 7.35
CA TYR A 77 -10.72 -25.21 7.44
C TYR A 77 -10.42 -26.66 7.09
N SER A 78 -9.67 -26.91 6.01
CA SER A 78 -9.28 -28.26 5.60
C SER A 78 -8.41 -28.94 6.65
N LEU A 79 -7.47 -28.21 7.27
CA LEU A 79 -6.65 -28.73 8.34
C LEU A 79 -7.50 -29.18 9.54
N LEU A 80 -8.50 -28.38 9.92
CA LEU A 80 -9.37 -28.70 11.05
C LEU A 80 -10.35 -29.84 10.73
N ALA A 81 -10.92 -29.86 9.51
CA ALA A 81 -11.96 -30.79 9.12
C ALA A 81 -11.43 -32.19 8.74
N ASP A 82 -10.30 -32.23 8.04
CA ASP A 82 -9.83 -33.44 7.37
C ASP A 82 -8.67 -34.13 8.10
N ASN A 83 -8.09 -33.50 9.12
CA ASN A 83 -6.89 -34.04 9.78
C ASN A 83 -7.24 -34.93 10.96
N LEU A 84 -7.09 -36.24 10.75
CA LEU A 84 -7.34 -37.27 11.78
C LEU A 84 -6.46 -37.09 13.03
N ASN A 85 -5.26 -36.52 12.91
CA ASN A 85 -4.36 -36.32 14.06
C ASN A 85 -4.96 -35.34 15.09
N ILE A 86 -5.79 -34.38 14.64
CA ILE A 86 -6.50 -33.46 15.53
C ILE A 86 -7.54 -34.24 16.37
N SER A 87 -8.38 -35.02 15.71
CA SER A 87 -9.38 -35.86 16.43
C SER A 87 -8.72 -36.89 17.36
N LEU A 88 -7.59 -37.43 16.97
CA LEU A 88 -6.82 -38.36 17.81
C LEU A 88 -6.19 -37.64 19.01
N LEU A 89 -5.72 -36.41 18.85
CA LEU A 89 -5.12 -35.63 19.94
C LEU A 89 -6.11 -35.36 21.08
N GLU A 90 -7.41 -35.22 20.73
CA GLU A 90 -8.48 -34.95 21.70
C GLU A 90 -8.81 -36.16 22.60
N ILE A 91 -8.62 -37.37 22.09
CA ILE A 91 -8.99 -38.61 22.81
C ILE A 91 -7.78 -39.39 23.38
N GLN A 92 -6.59 -39.02 22.96
CA GLN A 92 -5.37 -39.74 23.34
C GLN A 92 -4.92 -39.36 24.75
N THR A 93 -4.49 -40.35 25.55
CA THR A 93 -4.03 -40.17 26.92
C THR A 93 -2.56 -40.61 27.14
N GLU A 94 -1.97 -41.30 26.17
CA GLU A 94 -0.58 -41.78 26.29
C GLU A 94 0.38 -40.68 25.82
N GLU A 95 1.28 -40.23 26.68
CA GLU A 95 2.21 -39.11 26.42
C GLU A 95 3.09 -39.33 25.18
N SER A 96 3.53 -40.57 24.91
CA SER A 96 4.34 -40.90 23.76
C SER A 96 3.59 -40.74 22.44
N GLU A 97 2.31 -41.09 22.41
CA GLU A 97 1.44 -40.93 21.23
C GLU A 97 1.04 -39.47 21.05
N ILE A 98 0.72 -38.77 22.13
CA ILE A 98 0.47 -37.29 22.09
C ILE A 98 1.69 -36.57 21.51
N PHE A 99 2.90 -36.94 21.92
CA PHE A 99 4.12 -36.34 21.36
C PHE A 99 4.25 -36.59 19.84
N ASN A 100 3.98 -37.83 19.39
CA ASN A 100 4.03 -38.17 17.97
C ASN A 100 2.99 -37.42 17.16
N LEU A 101 1.75 -37.28 17.68
CA LEU A 101 0.70 -36.51 17.03
C LEU A 101 1.06 -35.01 16.91
N LYS A 102 1.64 -34.43 17.98
CA LYS A 102 2.14 -33.04 17.95
C LYS A 102 3.23 -32.85 16.89
N MET A 103 4.14 -33.78 16.75
CA MET A 103 5.19 -33.73 15.73
C MET A 103 4.58 -33.75 14.32
N GLN A 104 3.60 -34.61 14.07
CA GLN A 104 2.89 -34.68 12.77
C GLN A 104 2.10 -33.40 12.48
N LEU A 105 1.35 -32.89 13.45
CA LEU A 105 0.61 -31.63 13.33
C LEU A 105 1.56 -30.44 13.12
N GLY A 106 2.72 -30.45 13.78
CA GLY A 106 3.77 -29.45 13.54
C GLY A 106 4.28 -29.45 12.09
N GLU A 107 4.43 -30.65 11.49
CA GLU A 107 4.80 -30.79 10.07
C GLU A 107 3.68 -30.31 9.13
N ASP A 108 2.40 -30.57 9.49
CA ASP A 108 1.26 -30.08 8.73
C ASP A 108 1.19 -28.54 8.77
N LEU A 109 1.37 -27.94 9.94
CA LEU A 109 1.48 -26.47 10.09
C LEU A 109 2.66 -25.92 9.30
N ARG A 110 3.81 -26.60 9.30
CA ARG A 110 4.98 -26.20 8.51
C ARG A 110 4.68 -26.19 7.01
N ARG A 111 3.97 -27.20 6.50
CA ARG A 111 3.55 -27.26 5.09
C ARG A 111 2.57 -26.13 4.75
N LEU A 112 1.60 -25.88 5.63
CA LEU A 112 0.66 -24.81 5.47
C LEU A 112 1.37 -23.44 5.45
N TYR A 113 2.29 -23.22 6.39
CA TYR A 113 3.12 -22.02 6.41
C TYR A 113 3.93 -21.85 5.11
N ALA A 114 4.55 -22.92 4.62
CA ALA A 114 5.37 -22.90 3.42
C ALA A 114 4.55 -22.72 2.12
N SER A 115 3.25 -22.93 2.16
CA SER A 115 2.36 -22.77 0.99
C SER A 115 1.97 -21.33 0.71
N ASN A 116 2.27 -20.40 1.62
CA ASN A 116 1.85 -18.99 1.45
C ASN A 116 2.87 -18.01 2.04
N ASP A 117 3.40 -17.15 1.18
CA ASP A 117 4.46 -16.18 1.53
C ASP A 117 3.98 -15.03 2.42
N LEU A 118 2.66 -14.81 2.51
CA LEU A 118 2.09 -13.78 3.40
C LEU A 118 2.19 -14.17 4.87
N LEU A 119 2.05 -15.48 5.18
CA LEU A 119 2.06 -15.93 6.56
C LEU A 119 3.38 -15.64 7.27
N ASN A 120 3.28 -15.10 8.47
CA ASN A 120 4.42 -14.93 9.38
C ASN A 120 4.45 -16.01 10.44
N SER A 121 3.29 -16.54 10.81
CA SER A 121 3.16 -17.66 11.72
C SER A 121 1.81 -18.33 11.60
N VAL A 122 1.75 -19.59 11.98
CA VAL A 122 0.53 -20.40 12.08
C VAL A 122 0.48 -21.10 13.43
N PHE A 123 -0.71 -21.38 13.91
CA PHE A 123 -0.92 -22.07 15.17
C PHE A 123 -2.09 -23.03 15.13
N LEU A 124 -2.04 -24.00 16.02
CA LEU A 124 -3.15 -24.88 16.40
C LEU A 124 -3.23 -24.85 17.92
N TYR A 125 -4.43 -24.64 18.44
CA TYR A 125 -4.71 -24.67 19.87
C TYR A 125 -5.90 -25.60 20.15
N SER A 126 -5.68 -26.58 21.03
CA SER A 126 -6.72 -27.49 21.51
C SER A 126 -6.73 -27.48 23.04
N PRO A 127 -7.81 -27.05 23.67
CA PRO A 127 -7.94 -26.99 25.14
C PRO A 127 -8.31 -28.33 25.77
N SER A 128 -8.26 -29.48 25.03
CA SER A 128 -8.88 -30.74 25.45
C SER A 128 -8.10 -31.51 26.53
N GLY A 129 -8.87 -32.07 27.42
CA GLY A 129 -8.76 -33.28 28.33
C GLY A 129 -7.51 -33.52 29.15
N THR A 130 -6.33 -33.48 28.62
CA THR A 130 -5.07 -33.80 29.34
C THR A 130 -4.17 -32.60 29.56
N GLY A 131 -4.51 -31.44 28.99
CA GLY A 131 -3.76 -30.18 29.08
C GLY A 131 -4.05 -29.28 27.89
N GLU A 132 -3.59 -28.04 27.99
CA GLU A 132 -3.65 -27.08 26.87
C GLU A 132 -2.58 -27.43 25.84
N GLU A 133 -2.99 -27.85 24.65
CA GLU A 133 -2.07 -28.14 23.56
C GLU A 133 -1.96 -26.95 22.60
N PHE A 134 -0.79 -26.34 22.58
CA PHE A 134 -0.49 -25.23 21.68
C PHE A 134 0.69 -25.60 20.78
N ILE A 135 0.43 -25.70 19.48
CA ILE A 135 1.44 -25.94 18.45
C ILE A 135 1.56 -24.65 17.63
N PHE A 136 2.79 -24.17 17.49
CA PHE A 136 3.08 -22.92 16.82
C PHE A 136 4.25 -23.11 15.84
N TYR A 137 4.12 -22.57 14.65
CA TYR A 137 5.17 -22.59 13.64
C TYR A 137 5.43 -21.20 13.07
N SER A 138 6.69 -20.79 13.05
CA SER A 138 7.18 -19.60 12.38
C SER A 138 8.67 -19.75 12.08
N THR A 139 9.10 -19.30 10.90
CA THR A 139 10.54 -19.24 10.57
C THR A 139 11.13 -17.84 10.85
N LYS A 140 10.27 -16.87 11.14
CA LYS A 140 10.68 -15.47 11.35
C LYS A 140 10.92 -15.13 12.82
N LEU A 141 10.59 -16.04 13.74
CA LEU A 141 10.89 -15.89 15.16
C LEU A 141 12.23 -16.56 15.46
N LEU A 142 13.15 -15.80 16.06
CA LEU A 142 14.52 -16.23 16.30
C LEU A 142 14.66 -17.13 17.54
N ALA A 143 13.70 -17.07 18.47
CA ALA A 143 13.71 -17.85 19.69
C ALA A 143 12.31 -18.32 20.10
N ALA A 144 12.24 -19.43 20.86
CA ALA A 144 10.96 -19.91 21.41
C ALA A 144 10.28 -18.89 22.36
N SER A 145 11.08 -18.05 23.04
CA SER A 145 10.59 -16.94 23.87
C SER A 145 9.76 -15.92 23.08
N ASP A 146 10.03 -15.76 21.78
CA ASP A 146 9.33 -14.81 20.92
C ASP A 146 7.92 -15.29 20.58
N ALA A 147 7.65 -16.60 20.72
CA ALA A 147 6.32 -17.19 20.54
C ALA A 147 5.38 -16.96 21.73
N ALA A 148 5.91 -16.70 22.93
CA ALA A 148 5.11 -16.58 24.16
C ALA A 148 4.01 -15.50 24.06
N PRO A 149 4.26 -14.27 23.55
CA PRO A 149 3.22 -13.27 23.43
C PRO A 149 2.08 -13.69 22.48
N PHE A 150 2.41 -14.43 21.41
CA PHE A 150 1.41 -14.98 20.48
C PHE A 150 0.59 -16.08 21.15
N LYS A 151 1.26 -16.98 21.88
CA LYS A 151 0.58 -18.04 22.65
C LYS A 151 -0.40 -17.42 23.64
N ASP A 152 0.06 -16.52 24.50
CA ASP A 152 -0.77 -15.88 25.52
C ASP A 152 -1.95 -15.11 24.89
N TYR A 153 -1.73 -14.48 23.74
CA TYR A 153 -2.76 -13.76 23.02
C TYR A 153 -3.82 -14.72 22.47
N VAL A 154 -3.41 -15.78 21.78
CA VAL A 154 -4.31 -16.79 21.19
C VAL A 154 -5.13 -17.47 22.27
N ILE A 155 -4.49 -17.96 23.34
CA ILE A 155 -5.18 -18.67 24.42
C ILE A 155 -6.27 -17.80 25.03
N ARG A 156 -5.95 -16.55 25.43
CA ARG A 156 -6.93 -15.62 26.00
C ARG A 156 -8.09 -15.36 25.04
N THR A 157 -7.80 -15.19 23.75
CA THR A 157 -8.82 -14.95 22.73
C THR A 157 -9.72 -16.16 22.55
N CYS A 158 -9.17 -17.37 22.49
CA CYS A 158 -9.93 -18.62 22.37
C CYS A 158 -10.76 -18.91 23.61
N GLU A 159 -10.23 -18.70 24.82
CA GLU A 159 -10.98 -18.86 26.06
C GLU A 159 -12.17 -17.91 26.18
N THR A 160 -12.01 -16.67 25.73
CA THR A 160 -13.10 -15.69 25.69
C THR A 160 -14.21 -16.14 24.76
N SER A 161 -13.83 -16.69 23.60
CA SER A 161 -14.74 -17.27 22.62
C SER A 161 -15.53 -18.46 23.21
N MET A 162 -14.88 -19.36 23.95
CA MET A 162 -15.53 -20.53 24.56
C MET A 162 -16.54 -20.14 25.65
N LYS A 163 -16.37 -19.01 26.31
CA LYS A 163 -17.32 -18.49 27.33
C LYS A 163 -18.59 -17.88 26.75
N GLY A 164 -18.77 -17.91 25.42
CA GLY A 164 -20.00 -17.45 24.74
C GLY A 164 -20.02 -15.95 24.44
N GLU A 165 -18.98 -15.23 24.73
CA GLU A 165 -18.76 -13.91 24.18
C GLU A 165 -18.39 -14.11 22.72
N LYS A 166 -19.25 -13.67 21.79
CA LYS A 166 -19.13 -13.90 20.35
C LYS A 166 -17.74 -13.55 19.83
N PHE A 167 -16.85 -14.52 19.75
CA PHE A 167 -15.71 -14.46 18.87
C PHE A 167 -16.11 -15.07 17.53
N SER A 168 -16.68 -14.27 16.70
CA SER A 168 -16.93 -14.62 15.31
C SER A 168 -16.69 -13.38 14.50
N SER A 169 -15.43 -12.96 14.44
CA SER A 169 -15.05 -12.18 13.27
C SER A 169 -14.93 -13.19 12.13
N PRO A 170 -15.84 -13.17 11.15
CA PRO A 170 -15.72 -14.02 9.97
C PRO A 170 -14.48 -13.65 9.14
N ASN A 171 -13.83 -12.54 9.47
CA ASN A 171 -12.78 -11.89 8.68
C ASN A 171 -11.45 -11.86 9.43
N TRP A 172 -10.40 -11.55 8.68
CA TRP A 172 -9.10 -11.19 9.19
C TRP A 172 -9.16 -9.84 9.88
N THR A 173 -8.73 -9.76 11.13
CA THR A 173 -8.79 -8.54 11.95
C THR A 173 -7.41 -8.06 12.36
N VAL A 174 -7.26 -6.74 12.52
CA VAL A 174 -5.98 -6.13 12.94
C VAL A 174 -5.80 -6.24 14.44
N HIS A 175 -4.65 -6.74 14.86
CA HIS A 175 -4.26 -6.88 16.27
C HIS A 175 -2.81 -6.42 16.47
N THR A 176 -2.53 -5.81 17.62
CA THR A 176 -1.17 -5.38 17.96
C THR A 176 -0.58 -6.31 19.02
N ILE A 177 0.58 -6.90 18.71
CA ILE A 177 1.32 -7.77 19.61
C ILE A 177 2.75 -7.20 19.73
N ASN A 178 3.16 -6.82 20.94
CA ASN A 178 4.45 -6.16 21.20
C ASN A 178 4.68 -4.93 20.28
N ASP A 179 3.69 -4.05 20.19
CA ASP A 179 3.70 -2.83 19.37
C ASP A 179 3.85 -3.06 17.85
N VAL A 180 3.72 -4.31 17.40
CA VAL A 180 3.73 -4.67 15.98
C VAL A 180 2.31 -5.02 15.52
N PRO A 181 1.80 -4.40 14.45
CA PRO A 181 0.47 -4.71 13.94
C PRO A 181 0.49 -5.96 13.04
N TYR A 182 -0.48 -6.83 13.29
CA TYR A 182 -0.73 -8.07 12.55
C TYR A 182 -2.18 -8.15 12.10
N LEU A 183 -2.41 -8.73 10.93
CA LEU A 183 -3.69 -9.36 10.62
C LEU A 183 -3.70 -10.74 11.26
N MET A 184 -4.77 -11.05 11.96
CA MET A 184 -4.97 -12.35 12.60
C MET A 184 -6.27 -12.98 12.13
N ARG A 185 -6.21 -14.28 11.90
CA ARG A 185 -7.36 -15.14 11.67
C ARG A 185 -7.38 -16.28 12.67
N ILE A 186 -8.55 -16.54 13.26
CA ILE A 186 -8.80 -17.72 14.10
C ILE A 186 -10.06 -18.40 13.58
N ILE A 187 -9.97 -19.70 13.33
CA ILE A 187 -11.08 -20.57 12.97
C ILE A 187 -11.22 -21.61 14.05
N CYS A 188 -12.44 -21.90 14.46
CA CYS A 188 -12.77 -22.88 15.47
C CYS A 188 -13.64 -23.99 14.88
N MET A 189 -13.29 -25.24 15.17
CA MET A 189 -14.11 -26.41 14.87
C MET A 189 -13.93 -27.41 16.03
N ASP A 190 -15.05 -27.92 16.56
CA ASP A 190 -15.08 -28.91 17.64
C ASP A 190 -14.16 -28.58 18.83
N GLN A 191 -14.13 -27.31 19.26
CA GLN A 191 -13.27 -26.75 20.32
C GLN A 191 -11.77 -26.66 19.99
N THR A 192 -11.34 -27.08 18.82
CA THR A 192 -9.97 -26.87 18.34
C THR A 192 -9.89 -25.64 17.46
N PHE A 193 -8.86 -24.85 17.66
CA PHE A 193 -8.65 -23.57 17.00
C PHE A 193 -7.42 -23.65 16.12
N CYS A 194 -7.55 -23.19 14.89
CA CYS A 194 -6.44 -23.02 13.95
C CYS A 194 -6.44 -21.59 13.40
N GLY A 195 -5.28 -21.07 13.12
CA GLY A 195 -5.18 -19.76 12.54
C GLY A 195 -3.75 -19.32 12.24
N GLY A 196 -3.63 -18.04 11.90
CA GLY A 196 -2.34 -17.49 11.55
C GLY A 196 -2.27 -15.98 11.72
N PHE A 197 -1.04 -15.49 11.58
CA PHE A 197 -0.72 -14.07 11.65
C PHE A 197 0.01 -13.65 10.38
N ILE A 198 -0.38 -12.49 9.85
CA ILE A 198 0.28 -11.77 8.75
C ILE A 198 0.72 -10.42 9.29
N ARG A 199 2.01 -10.13 9.27
CA ARG A 199 2.51 -8.80 9.65
C ARG A 199 2.12 -7.78 8.58
N LEU A 200 1.65 -6.62 9.00
CA LEU A 200 1.26 -5.59 8.05
C LEU A 200 2.43 -5.01 7.26
N ASP A 201 3.63 -5.01 7.81
CA ASP A 201 4.83 -4.63 7.06
C ASP A 201 5.17 -5.61 5.92
N THR A 202 4.75 -6.87 6.00
CA THR A 202 4.88 -7.81 4.87
C THR A 202 4.01 -7.36 3.69
N ILE A 203 2.78 -6.96 3.95
CA ILE A 203 1.86 -6.40 2.94
C ILE A 203 2.42 -5.09 2.40
N GLN A 204 2.87 -4.20 3.27
CA GLN A 204 3.46 -2.92 2.90
C GLN A 204 4.67 -3.09 1.99
N ASN A 205 5.61 -3.98 2.34
CA ASN A 205 6.80 -4.25 1.53
C ASN A 205 6.44 -4.80 0.13
N GLN A 206 5.37 -5.60 0.00
CA GLN A 206 4.90 -6.06 -1.30
C GLN A 206 4.35 -4.91 -2.15
N ILE A 207 3.61 -3.98 -1.55
CA ILE A 207 3.12 -2.78 -2.24
C ILE A 207 4.32 -1.94 -2.70
N ASP A 208 5.29 -1.69 -1.83
CA ASP A 208 6.49 -0.91 -2.15
C ASP A 208 7.31 -1.54 -3.28
N GLN A 209 7.36 -2.88 -3.37
CA GLN A 209 8.02 -3.58 -4.48
C GLN A 209 7.31 -3.40 -5.81
N ILE A 210 5.97 -3.42 -5.85
CA ILE A 210 5.18 -3.18 -7.06
C ILE A 210 5.45 -1.78 -7.60
N TYR A 211 5.61 -0.81 -6.72
CA TYR A 211 5.80 0.60 -7.09
C TYR A 211 7.25 1.02 -7.26
N HIS A 212 8.22 0.09 -7.13
CA HIS A 212 9.66 0.37 -7.26
C HIS A 212 10.13 1.64 -6.54
N GLY A 213 9.56 1.92 -5.38
CA GLY A 213 10.13 2.75 -4.31
C GLY A 213 10.51 4.20 -4.55
N SER A 214 10.47 4.72 -5.78
CA SER A 214 11.13 6.00 -6.07
C SER A 214 10.24 7.24 -6.04
N LEU A 215 8.91 7.08 -6.08
CA LEU A 215 8.01 8.23 -6.23
C LEU A 215 6.98 8.40 -5.11
N GLY A 216 6.68 7.39 -4.30
CA GLY A 216 5.63 7.47 -3.29
C GLY A 216 5.88 6.61 -2.07
N SER A 217 5.00 6.72 -1.08
CA SER A 217 4.99 5.93 0.16
C SER A 217 3.70 5.12 0.24
N SER A 218 3.79 3.85 0.59
CA SER A 218 2.62 3.02 0.88
C SER A 218 2.10 3.29 2.30
N VAL A 219 0.80 3.15 2.48
CA VAL A 219 0.12 3.29 3.77
C VAL A 219 -0.93 2.21 3.92
N ILE A 220 -1.11 1.71 5.14
CA ILE A 220 -2.20 0.82 5.53
C ILE A 220 -3.01 1.54 6.62
N LEU A 221 -4.31 1.65 6.39
CA LEU A 221 -5.22 2.44 7.20
C LEU A 221 -6.35 1.55 7.74
N THR A 222 -6.92 1.96 8.87
CA THR A 222 -8.23 1.45 9.31
C THR A 222 -9.33 1.90 8.35
N MET A 223 -10.52 1.34 8.50
CA MET A 223 -11.71 1.81 7.78
C MET A 223 -12.02 3.29 8.05
N ASP A 224 -11.66 3.79 9.23
CA ASP A 224 -11.82 5.19 9.68
C ASP A 224 -10.60 6.08 9.30
N ASN A 225 -9.77 5.66 8.35
CA ASN A 225 -8.61 6.40 7.82
C ASN A 225 -7.50 6.69 8.84
N GLN A 226 -7.41 5.94 9.93
CA GLN A 226 -6.28 6.02 10.86
C GLN A 226 -5.11 5.17 10.37
N LEU A 227 -3.90 5.68 10.45
CA LEU A 227 -2.70 4.95 10.02
C LEU A 227 -2.43 3.77 10.95
N ILE A 228 -2.32 2.58 10.39
CA ILE A 228 -1.88 1.35 11.08
C ILE A 228 -0.40 1.07 10.77
N SER A 229 0.00 1.20 9.51
CA SER A 229 1.37 0.94 9.05
C SER A 229 1.71 1.84 7.87
N GLY A 230 2.96 2.24 7.76
CA GLY A 230 3.46 3.06 6.66
C GLY A 230 4.06 4.39 7.11
N ASP A 231 4.00 5.36 6.22
CA ASP A 231 4.57 6.68 6.48
C ASP A 231 3.76 7.45 7.54
N THR A 232 4.39 7.70 8.69
CA THR A 232 3.76 8.38 9.83
C THR A 232 3.29 9.80 9.53
N ARG A 233 3.73 10.39 8.42
CA ARG A 233 3.20 11.68 7.95
C ARG A 233 1.70 11.61 7.67
N PHE A 234 1.14 10.45 7.35
CA PHE A 234 -0.27 10.23 7.05
C PHE A 234 -1.06 9.66 8.24
N SER A 235 -0.75 10.09 9.46
CA SER A 235 -1.39 9.60 10.69
C SER A 235 -2.89 9.84 10.76
N GLU A 236 -3.37 10.90 10.12
CA GLU A 236 -4.79 11.25 10.03
C GLU A 236 -5.11 11.70 8.61
N LEU A 237 -5.94 10.95 7.91
CA LEU A 237 -6.43 11.31 6.58
C LEU A 237 -7.89 11.76 6.66
N PRO A 238 -8.36 12.64 5.78
CA PRO A 238 -9.77 13.00 5.69
C PRO A 238 -10.61 11.79 5.29
N ASP A 239 -11.91 11.83 5.61
CA ASP A 239 -12.85 10.72 5.37
C ASP A 239 -12.96 10.34 3.90
N ASP A 240 -12.86 11.31 3.00
CA ASP A 240 -12.86 11.10 1.55
C ASP A 240 -11.70 11.91 0.96
N PRO A 241 -10.48 11.34 0.91
CA PRO A 241 -9.35 12.05 0.34
C PRO A 241 -9.56 12.23 -1.16
N ASP A 242 -9.63 13.49 -1.58
CA ASP A 242 -9.56 13.86 -2.99
C ASP A 242 -8.32 13.23 -3.64
N SER A 243 -8.36 13.03 -4.94
CA SER A 243 -7.22 12.51 -5.71
C SER A 243 -5.92 13.31 -5.52
N ILE A 244 -6.02 14.56 -5.08
CA ILE A 244 -4.90 15.41 -4.65
C ILE A 244 -5.16 15.86 -3.21
N LEU A 245 -4.38 15.30 -2.28
CA LEU A 245 -4.42 15.60 -0.86
C LEU A 245 -3.35 16.63 -0.51
N LYS A 246 -3.75 17.73 0.12
CA LYS A 246 -2.82 18.71 0.67
C LYS A 246 -2.50 18.35 2.13
N TYR A 247 -1.26 17.91 2.37
CA TYR A 247 -0.83 17.47 3.69
C TYR A 247 0.50 18.08 4.09
N HIS A 248 0.59 18.69 5.27
CA HIS A 248 1.78 19.38 5.77
C HIS A 248 2.41 20.41 4.82
N GLY A 249 1.58 21.05 3.97
CA GLY A 249 2.03 22.06 3.00
C GLY A 249 2.58 21.51 1.69
N GLU A 250 2.56 20.21 1.50
CA GLU A 250 2.86 19.52 0.23
C GLU A 250 1.58 18.89 -0.33
N ASP A 251 1.50 18.84 -1.66
CA ASP A 251 0.39 18.18 -2.35
C ASP A 251 0.80 16.76 -2.75
N TYR A 252 -0.09 15.80 -2.51
CA TYR A 252 0.11 14.37 -2.80
C TYR A 252 -1.01 13.86 -3.71
N ILE A 253 -0.66 13.05 -4.71
CA ILE A 253 -1.61 12.19 -5.40
C ILE A 253 -1.84 10.99 -4.49
N PHE A 254 -3.04 10.88 -3.93
CA PHE A 254 -3.43 9.81 -3.03
C PHE A 254 -4.37 8.84 -3.74
N SER A 255 -4.07 7.55 -3.67
CA SER A 255 -4.92 6.48 -4.18
C SER A 255 -5.05 5.41 -3.11
N TYR A 256 -6.25 4.87 -2.93
CA TYR A 256 -6.47 3.79 -1.98
C TYR A 256 -7.50 2.79 -2.50
N VAL A 257 -7.48 1.60 -1.93
CA VAL A 257 -8.42 0.52 -2.20
C VAL A 257 -8.79 -0.17 -0.88
N HIS A 258 -9.97 -0.71 -0.82
CA HIS A 258 -10.43 -1.57 0.25
C HIS A 258 -10.52 -3.00 -0.29
N PRO A 259 -9.68 -3.94 0.20
CA PRO A 259 -9.86 -5.37 -0.06
C PRO A 259 -11.19 -5.87 0.52
N ASP A 260 -11.86 -6.79 -0.17
CA ASP A 260 -13.22 -7.23 0.21
C ASP A 260 -13.25 -8.07 1.51
N ILE A 261 -12.16 -8.80 1.78
CA ILE A 261 -12.07 -9.74 2.92
C ILE A 261 -11.44 -9.07 4.15
N LEU A 262 -10.65 -8.02 3.96
CA LEU A 262 -9.88 -7.38 5.03
C LEU A 262 -10.54 -6.08 5.49
N GLU A 263 -10.67 -5.89 6.81
CA GLU A 263 -11.20 -4.64 7.39
C GLU A 263 -10.12 -3.55 7.48
N LEU A 264 -9.51 -3.23 6.33
CA LEU A 264 -8.48 -2.20 6.20
C LEU A 264 -8.50 -1.57 4.82
N LYS A 265 -7.83 -0.44 4.67
CA LYS A 265 -7.57 0.22 3.39
C LYS A 265 -6.07 0.18 3.11
N ILE A 266 -5.73 0.00 1.85
CA ILE A 266 -4.36 0.01 1.35
C ILE A 266 -4.23 1.22 0.44
N GLY A 267 -3.23 2.05 0.65
CA GLY A 267 -3.07 3.29 -0.12
C GLY A 267 -1.63 3.58 -0.51
N ILE A 268 -1.50 4.51 -1.45
CA ILE A 268 -0.23 5.07 -1.92
C ILE A 268 -0.37 6.58 -2.01
N ALA A 269 0.63 7.28 -1.47
CA ALA A 269 0.77 8.72 -1.52
C ALA A 269 1.99 9.09 -2.36
N VAL A 270 1.80 9.78 -3.49
CA VAL A 270 2.87 10.25 -4.38
C VAL A 270 2.97 11.76 -4.30
N PRO A 271 4.12 12.35 -3.87
CA PRO A 271 4.29 13.80 -3.85
C PRO A 271 4.19 14.40 -5.25
N THR A 272 3.32 15.39 -5.43
CA THR A 272 3.17 16.07 -6.74
C THR A 272 4.43 16.78 -7.19
N LYS A 273 5.27 17.20 -6.24
CA LYS A 273 6.57 17.81 -6.49
C LYS A 273 7.50 16.90 -7.32
N ASN A 274 7.47 15.61 -7.09
CA ASN A 274 8.28 14.65 -7.85
C ASN A 274 7.86 14.59 -9.33
N VAL A 275 6.58 14.81 -9.60
CA VAL A 275 6.01 14.82 -10.96
C VAL A 275 6.25 16.17 -11.64
N SER A 276 6.03 17.27 -10.94
CA SER A 276 6.09 18.62 -11.50
C SER A 276 7.54 19.16 -11.68
N SER A 277 8.49 18.70 -10.88
CA SER A 277 9.86 19.21 -10.92
C SER A 277 10.55 18.96 -12.25
N GLN A 278 10.37 17.80 -12.83
CA GLN A 278 10.95 17.43 -14.12
C GLN A 278 10.35 18.26 -15.26
N MET A 279 9.03 18.45 -15.25
CA MET A 279 8.33 19.25 -16.26
C MET A 279 8.64 20.75 -16.16
N ASN A 280 8.88 21.28 -14.95
CA ASN A 280 9.26 22.68 -14.76
C ASN A 280 10.68 22.97 -15.22
N SER A 281 11.61 22.00 -15.14
CA SER A 281 12.96 22.12 -15.68
C SER A 281 12.93 22.35 -17.19
N ASP A 282 12.17 21.54 -17.92
CA ASP A 282 12.05 21.62 -19.38
C ASP A 282 11.47 22.96 -19.86
N LEU A 283 10.50 23.52 -19.09
CA LEU A 283 9.96 24.86 -19.38
C LEU A 283 11.01 25.96 -19.19
N THR A 284 11.78 25.90 -18.12
CA THR A 284 12.82 26.89 -17.83
C THR A 284 13.86 26.90 -18.93
N ASP A 285 14.25 25.74 -19.43
CA ASP A 285 15.17 25.60 -20.55
C ASP A 285 14.58 26.15 -21.83
N PHE A 286 13.33 25.86 -22.13
CA PHE A 286 12.62 26.41 -23.29
C PHE A 286 12.53 27.96 -23.25
N ILE A 287 12.15 28.54 -22.11
CA ILE A 287 12.08 30.00 -21.93
C ILE A 287 13.46 30.62 -22.09
N SER A 288 14.50 29.99 -21.53
CA SER A 288 15.87 30.49 -21.62
C SER A 288 16.38 30.50 -23.08
N ILE A 289 16.16 29.44 -23.82
CA ILE A 289 16.50 29.34 -25.25
C ILE A 289 15.73 30.38 -26.07
N SER A 290 14.45 30.55 -25.79
CA SER A 290 13.59 31.51 -26.47
C SER A 290 14.02 32.96 -26.21
N ALA A 291 14.45 33.29 -24.98
CA ALA A 291 14.95 34.59 -24.61
C ALA A 291 16.29 34.90 -25.32
N ILE A 292 17.18 33.93 -25.45
CA ILE A 292 18.44 34.07 -26.19
C ILE A 292 18.15 34.33 -27.66
N LEU A 293 17.22 33.63 -28.27
CA LEU A 293 16.84 33.84 -29.68
C LEU A 293 16.27 35.24 -29.91
N ILE A 294 15.48 35.80 -28.99
CA ILE A 294 14.96 37.16 -29.08
C ILE A 294 16.09 38.21 -29.01
N LEU A 295 17.11 37.95 -28.19
CA LEU A 295 18.26 38.87 -28.05
C LEU A 295 19.17 38.88 -29.28
N LEU A 296 19.18 37.81 -30.07
CA LEU A 296 20.03 37.69 -31.31
C LEU A 296 19.36 38.33 -32.54
N VAL A 297 18.11 38.72 -32.53
CA VAL A 297 17.34 39.37 -33.59
C VAL A 297 17.25 40.91 -33.36
#